data_dc92be638b1fc8c921d6e077d8e8f203
#
_entry.id   dc92be638b1fc8c921d6e077d8e8f203
#
_cell.length_a   1.000
_cell.length_b   1.000
_cell.length_c   1.000
_cell.angle_alpha   90.00
_cell.angle_beta   90.00
_cell.angle_gamma   90.00
#
_symmetry.space_group_name_H-M   'P 1'
#
loop_
_entity.id
_entity.type
_entity.pdbx_description
1 polymer ?
#
loop_
_entity_poly.entity_id
_entity_poly.type
_entity_poly.pdbx_seq_one_letter_code
_entity_poly.pdbx_strand_id
1 'polypeptide(L)'
;YHLVVLAKNEKGYHNLIKLVSKAWTEGFYMRPRTDRVELEKYHEGLIVCTACIAGEVPKNIIAGKYEEAEEAIQWYKRVFGDDFYLELQRHKATVPRANHEAYKLQQIANEKLIEYSKKYNVKLVCTNDVHFVDEENAEAHDRLICLSTGKDLDDPNRMLYSKQEWMKTRAEMNEIFADVPEALSNTVDICDQVEFYSIDHAPIMPTFAIPEDFGTEEEYRKKYTEKDLFDEFTQDENGNVVMSEDAAKSKIEKLGGYDKLYRIKLEADYLKKLALEGAHKRYGEVLSEEVQERIKFELHIMKTMGFPGYFLIVQDFIRAAREELDVSVGPGRGSAAG
;
A
#
# COMPACT_ATOMS: atom_id res chain seq x y z
N TYR A 1 2.43 -14.02 -16.12
CA TYR A 1 1.48 -14.90 -15.44
C TYR A 1 0.88 -14.22 -14.23
N HIS A 2 -0.34 -14.59 -13.86
CA HIS A 2 -0.98 -14.18 -12.64
C HIS A 2 -0.62 -15.15 -11.50
N LEU A 3 -0.41 -14.62 -10.29
CA LEU A 3 -0.12 -15.39 -9.09
C LEU A 3 -0.79 -14.73 -7.89
N VAL A 4 -1.48 -15.49 -7.06
CA VAL A 4 -2.02 -15.01 -5.79
C VAL A 4 -1.02 -15.29 -4.69
N VAL A 5 -0.67 -14.26 -3.92
CA VAL A 5 0.28 -14.34 -2.80
C VAL A 5 -0.34 -13.72 -1.56
N LEU A 6 -0.39 -14.48 -0.47
CA LEU A 6 -0.95 -14.04 0.81
C LEU A 6 0.16 -14.03 1.86
N ALA A 7 0.20 -12.99 2.68
CA ALA A 7 1.11 -12.92 3.82
C ALA A 7 0.45 -13.59 5.04
N LYS A 8 1.01 -14.71 5.54
CA LYS A 8 0.45 -15.42 6.68
C LYS A 8 0.93 -14.90 8.03
N ASN A 9 1.98 -14.08 8.05
CA ASN A 9 2.52 -13.47 9.27
C ASN A 9 3.28 -12.17 8.94
N GLU A 10 3.75 -11.48 9.95
CA GLU A 10 4.48 -10.21 9.80
C GLU A 10 5.73 -10.35 8.91
N LYS A 11 6.46 -11.46 9.02
CA LYS A 11 7.62 -11.73 8.15
C LYS A 11 7.20 -11.82 6.69
N GLY A 12 6.12 -12.55 6.40
CA GLY A 12 5.53 -12.66 5.06
C GLY A 12 5.07 -11.30 4.53
N TYR A 13 4.45 -10.48 5.37
CA TYR A 13 4.04 -9.13 5.00
C TYR A 13 5.24 -8.27 4.56
N HIS A 14 6.33 -8.26 5.33
CA HIS A 14 7.55 -7.55 4.97
C HIS A 14 8.23 -8.11 3.70
N ASN A 15 8.19 -9.42 3.50
CA ASN A 15 8.69 -10.04 2.28
C ASN A 15 7.83 -9.68 1.06
N LEU A 16 6.50 -9.64 1.21
CA LEU A 16 5.58 -9.20 0.17
C LEU A 16 5.82 -7.74 -0.23
N ILE A 17 6.06 -6.84 0.74
CA ILE A 17 6.45 -5.45 0.48
C ILE A 17 7.71 -5.39 -0.39
N LYS A 18 8.74 -6.19 -0.06
CA LYS A 18 9.99 -6.23 -0.83
C LYS A 18 9.77 -6.72 -2.26
N LEU A 19 8.99 -7.80 -2.44
CA LEU A 19 8.65 -8.34 -3.76
C LEU A 19 7.93 -7.29 -4.63
N VAL A 20 6.89 -6.64 -4.08
CA VAL A 20 6.13 -5.62 -4.79
C VAL A 20 6.99 -4.39 -5.09
N SER A 21 7.79 -3.93 -4.13
CA SER A 21 8.69 -2.77 -4.33
C SER A 21 9.70 -3.05 -5.44
N LYS A 22 10.36 -4.21 -5.43
CA LYS A 22 11.31 -4.61 -6.48
C LYS A 22 10.65 -4.78 -7.83
N ALA A 23 9.42 -5.29 -7.88
CA ALA A 23 8.66 -5.36 -9.12
C ALA A 23 8.43 -3.98 -9.76
N TRP A 24 8.23 -2.93 -8.94
CA TRP A 24 8.09 -1.56 -9.42
C TRP A 24 9.42 -0.89 -9.79
N THR A 25 10.48 -1.10 -9.01
CA THR A 25 11.76 -0.40 -9.18
C THR A 25 12.74 -1.11 -10.14
N GLU A 26 12.75 -2.44 -10.14
CA GLU A 26 13.70 -3.24 -10.90
C GLU A 26 13.02 -4.12 -11.98
N GLY A 27 11.78 -4.58 -11.72
CA GLY A 27 11.04 -5.49 -12.59
C GLY A 27 10.04 -4.83 -13.53
N PHE A 28 10.01 -3.50 -13.63
CA PHE A 28 9.01 -2.79 -14.42
C PHE A 28 9.27 -2.91 -15.92
N TYR A 29 8.32 -3.54 -16.62
CA TYR A 29 8.26 -3.52 -18.08
C TYR A 29 6.80 -3.46 -18.50
N MET A 30 6.29 -2.29 -18.87
CA MET A 30 4.87 -1.93 -19.09
C MET A 30 3.98 -2.15 -17.85
N ARG A 31 4.33 -3.09 -16.99
CA ARG A 31 3.70 -3.39 -15.69
C ARG A 31 4.76 -3.85 -14.70
N PRO A 32 4.56 -3.70 -13.39
CA PRO A 32 5.46 -4.26 -12.39
C PRO A 32 5.39 -5.80 -12.44
N ARG A 33 6.55 -6.46 -12.42
CA ARG A 33 6.67 -7.92 -12.50
C ARG A 33 7.74 -8.42 -11.53
N THR A 34 7.51 -9.58 -10.98
CA THR A 34 8.53 -10.34 -10.24
C THR A 34 8.87 -11.63 -10.97
N ASP A 35 9.90 -12.33 -10.53
CA ASP A 35 10.35 -13.60 -11.09
C ASP A 35 10.56 -14.67 -10.02
N ARG A 36 10.93 -15.88 -10.45
CA ARG A 36 11.18 -17.01 -9.54
C ARG A 36 12.37 -16.79 -8.62
N VAL A 37 13.37 -16.01 -9.01
CA VAL A 37 14.56 -15.73 -8.19
C VAL A 37 14.15 -14.90 -6.98
N GLU A 38 13.39 -13.83 -7.20
CA GLU A 38 12.92 -12.97 -6.12
C GLU A 38 11.86 -13.66 -5.25
N LEU A 39 10.97 -14.46 -5.86
CA LEU A 39 10.00 -15.27 -5.11
C LEU A 39 10.69 -16.28 -4.19
N GLU A 40 11.72 -17.00 -4.67
CA GLU A 40 12.48 -17.95 -3.86
C GLU A 40 13.24 -17.26 -2.72
N LYS A 41 13.78 -16.06 -2.98
CA LYS A 41 14.50 -15.27 -1.98
C LYS A 41 13.61 -14.75 -0.84
N TYR A 42 12.35 -14.40 -1.14
CA TYR A 42 11.42 -13.78 -0.21
C TYR A 42 10.19 -14.64 0.09
N HIS A 43 10.28 -15.96 -0.05
CA HIS A 43 9.16 -16.90 0.09
C HIS A 43 8.63 -17.05 1.53
N GLU A 44 9.50 -16.83 2.53
CA GLU A 44 9.17 -17.12 3.92
C GLU A 44 7.96 -16.31 4.41
N GLY A 45 7.00 -17.00 5.03
CA GLY A 45 5.77 -16.40 5.54
C GLY A 45 4.72 -16.08 4.46
N LEU A 46 4.89 -16.58 3.24
CA LEU A 46 3.95 -16.40 2.14
C LEU A 46 3.21 -17.70 1.82
N ILE A 47 1.91 -17.58 1.57
CA ILE A 47 1.07 -18.62 0.96
C ILE A 47 0.85 -18.27 -0.50
N VAL A 48 0.94 -19.24 -1.40
CA VAL A 48 0.84 -19.03 -2.84
C VAL A 48 -0.25 -19.91 -3.44
N CYS A 49 -1.13 -19.31 -4.26
CA CYS A 49 -2.14 -20.02 -5.04
C CYS A 49 -1.93 -19.79 -6.54
N THR A 50 -2.29 -20.76 -7.38
CA THR A 50 -2.03 -20.75 -8.83
C THR A 50 -2.85 -19.72 -9.61
N ALA A 51 -3.74 -18.99 -8.96
CA ALA A 51 -4.63 -17.97 -9.52
C ALA A 51 -5.58 -18.49 -10.61
N CYS A 52 -6.08 -17.59 -11.45
CA CYS A 52 -7.04 -17.88 -12.52
C CYS A 52 -6.40 -18.54 -13.75
N ILE A 53 -7.15 -18.69 -14.83
CA ILE A 53 -6.67 -19.24 -16.12
C ILE A 53 -5.46 -18.50 -16.72
N ALA A 54 -5.12 -17.31 -16.24
CA ALA A 54 -3.92 -16.56 -16.61
C ALA A 54 -2.69 -16.89 -15.74
N GLY A 55 -2.84 -17.73 -14.70
CA GLY A 55 -1.73 -18.24 -13.90
C GLY A 55 -0.81 -19.16 -14.69
N GLU A 56 0.43 -19.34 -14.23
CA GLU A 56 1.44 -20.12 -14.95
C GLU A 56 0.99 -21.58 -15.17
N VAL A 57 0.55 -22.24 -14.11
CA VAL A 57 0.12 -23.65 -14.18
C VAL A 57 -1.13 -23.82 -15.03
N PRO A 58 -2.27 -23.15 -14.76
CA PRO A 58 -3.48 -23.35 -15.54
C PRO A 58 -3.31 -22.90 -16.99
N LYS A 59 -2.54 -21.87 -17.29
CA LYS A 59 -2.28 -21.42 -18.66
C LYS A 59 -1.51 -22.45 -19.48
N ASN A 60 -0.51 -23.10 -18.89
CA ASN A 60 0.24 -24.17 -19.54
C ASN A 60 -0.64 -25.40 -19.78
N ILE A 61 -1.51 -25.77 -18.82
CA ILE A 61 -2.49 -26.84 -19.00
C ILE A 61 -3.40 -26.56 -20.20
N ILE A 62 -4.02 -25.37 -20.24
CA ILE A 62 -4.93 -24.94 -21.33
C ILE A 62 -4.21 -24.95 -22.68
N ALA A 63 -2.94 -24.61 -22.73
CA ALA A 63 -2.12 -24.64 -23.94
C ALA A 63 -1.63 -26.04 -24.34
N GLY A 64 -1.97 -27.09 -23.57
CA GLY A 64 -1.48 -28.46 -23.78
C GLY A 64 -0.02 -28.70 -23.42
N LYS A 65 0.60 -27.76 -22.73
CA LYS A 65 1.99 -27.79 -22.27
C LYS A 65 2.07 -28.40 -20.86
N TYR A 66 1.82 -29.69 -20.81
CA TYR A 66 1.70 -30.41 -19.55
C TYR A 66 3.02 -30.54 -18.80
N GLU A 67 4.13 -30.74 -19.50
CA GLU A 67 5.45 -30.82 -18.90
C GLU A 67 5.83 -29.53 -18.19
N GLU A 68 5.62 -28.37 -18.84
CA GLU A 68 5.89 -27.06 -18.27
C GLU A 68 4.97 -26.76 -17.07
N ALA A 69 3.72 -27.23 -17.10
CA ALA A 69 2.82 -27.11 -15.96
C ALA A 69 3.31 -27.93 -14.76
N GLU A 70 3.77 -29.16 -14.99
CA GLU A 70 4.29 -30.04 -13.95
C GLU A 70 5.62 -29.50 -13.37
N GLU A 71 6.52 -29.01 -14.20
CA GLU A 71 7.75 -28.34 -13.75
C GLU A 71 7.46 -27.13 -12.86
N ALA A 72 6.47 -26.31 -13.24
CA ALA A 72 6.03 -25.19 -12.43
C ALA A 72 5.49 -25.64 -11.06
N ILE A 73 4.62 -26.66 -11.02
CA ILE A 73 4.09 -27.23 -9.77
C ILE A 73 5.23 -27.74 -8.88
N GLN A 74 6.19 -28.46 -9.43
CA GLN A 74 7.32 -28.99 -8.66
C GLN A 74 8.19 -27.87 -8.10
N TRP A 75 8.41 -26.80 -8.89
CA TRP A 75 9.16 -25.64 -8.43
C TRP A 75 8.43 -24.94 -7.27
N TYR A 76 7.12 -24.62 -7.41
CA TYR A 76 6.33 -23.98 -6.35
C TYR A 76 6.29 -24.86 -5.09
N LYS A 77 6.08 -26.18 -5.24
CA LYS A 77 6.08 -27.13 -4.11
C LYS A 77 7.42 -27.17 -3.39
N ARG A 78 8.53 -27.11 -4.12
CA ARG A 78 9.89 -27.08 -3.53
C ARG A 78 10.11 -25.80 -2.73
N VAL A 79 9.65 -24.66 -3.23
CA VAL A 79 9.90 -23.35 -2.61
C VAL A 79 8.96 -23.08 -1.45
N PHE A 80 7.66 -23.32 -1.61
CA PHE A 80 6.63 -22.95 -0.64
C PHE A 80 6.13 -24.13 0.20
N GLY A 81 6.48 -25.37 -0.14
CA GLY A 81 6.08 -26.56 0.62
C GLY A 81 4.57 -26.69 0.73
N ASP A 82 4.04 -26.72 1.96
CA ASP A 82 2.62 -26.86 2.25
C ASP A 82 1.85 -25.52 2.19
N ASP A 83 2.56 -24.42 1.97
CA ASP A 83 1.99 -23.09 1.70
C ASP A 83 1.67 -22.87 0.20
N PHE A 84 1.81 -23.89 -0.64
CA PHE A 84 1.44 -23.85 -2.05
C PHE A 84 0.13 -24.59 -2.32
N TYR A 85 -0.79 -23.93 -3.03
CA TYR A 85 -2.12 -24.44 -3.36
C TYR A 85 -2.41 -24.38 -4.86
N LEU A 86 -3.07 -25.41 -5.39
CA LEU A 86 -3.65 -25.40 -6.73
C LEU A 86 -5.08 -24.84 -6.62
N GLU A 87 -5.35 -23.77 -7.36
CA GLU A 87 -6.58 -22.98 -7.24
C GLU A 87 -7.60 -23.38 -8.32
N LEU A 88 -8.81 -23.70 -7.91
CA LEU A 88 -9.93 -24.01 -8.78
C LEU A 88 -10.93 -22.85 -8.83
N GLN A 89 -11.35 -22.50 -10.03
CA GLN A 89 -12.38 -21.48 -10.28
C GLN A 89 -13.44 -22.02 -11.23
N ARG A 90 -14.72 -21.63 -11.03
CA ARG A 90 -15.86 -22.07 -11.84
C ARG A 90 -16.84 -20.93 -12.07
N HIS A 91 -16.73 -20.28 -13.22
CA HIS A 91 -17.57 -19.12 -13.60
C HIS A 91 -18.46 -19.44 -14.80
N LYS A 92 -19.52 -20.22 -14.57
CA LYS A 92 -20.47 -20.60 -15.61
C LYS A 92 -21.42 -19.44 -15.90
N ALA A 93 -21.18 -18.72 -16.99
CA ALA A 93 -22.03 -17.61 -17.43
C ALA A 93 -23.49 -18.04 -17.65
N THR A 94 -24.43 -17.28 -17.10
CA THR A 94 -25.88 -17.55 -17.13
C THR A 94 -26.64 -16.62 -18.08
N VAL A 95 -26.00 -15.54 -18.55
CA VAL A 95 -26.60 -14.52 -19.40
C VAL A 95 -25.90 -14.45 -20.76
N PRO A 96 -26.62 -14.14 -21.86
CA PRO A 96 -26.05 -14.17 -23.22
C PRO A 96 -24.85 -13.22 -23.41
N ARG A 97 -24.90 -12.04 -22.80
CA ARG A 97 -23.84 -11.02 -22.94
C ARG A 97 -22.79 -11.16 -21.82
N ALA A 98 -22.06 -12.28 -21.85
CA ALA A 98 -21.02 -12.62 -20.90
C ALA A 98 -19.94 -13.47 -21.56
N ASN A 99 -18.82 -13.65 -20.89
CA ASN A 99 -17.74 -14.54 -21.32
C ASN A 99 -18.07 -16.01 -21.05
N HIS A 100 -18.53 -16.74 -22.05
CA HIS A 100 -18.85 -18.16 -21.94
C HIS A 100 -17.63 -19.07 -22.14
N GLU A 101 -16.54 -18.57 -22.73
CA GLU A 101 -15.33 -19.37 -22.96
C GLU A 101 -14.53 -19.59 -21.67
N ALA A 102 -14.56 -18.63 -20.74
CA ALA A 102 -13.82 -18.73 -19.49
C ALA A 102 -14.14 -20.03 -18.74
N TYR A 103 -15.41 -20.43 -18.64
CA TYR A 103 -15.82 -21.64 -17.95
C TYR A 103 -15.28 -22.92 -18.62
N LYS A 104 -15.27 -22.99 -19.96
CA LYS A 104 -14.72 -24.14 -20.70
C LYS A 104 -13.22 -24.29 -20.43
N LEU A 105 -12.49 -23.19 -20.43
CA LEU A 105 -11.06 -23.18 -20.13
C LEU A 105 -10.80 -23.56 -18.66
N GLN A 106 -11.63 -23.11 -17.75
CA GLN A 106 -11.58 -23.49 -16.32
C GLN A 106 -11.83 -25.00 -16.15
N GLN A 107 -12.78 -25.60 -16.88
CA GLN A 107 -13.02 -27.04 -16.83
C GLN A 107 -11.79 -27.84 -17.26
N ILE A 108 -11.15 -27.48 -18.38
CA ILE A 108 -9.90 -28.11 -18.85
C ILE A 108 -8.79 -27.99 -17.79
N ALA A 109 -8.60 -26.80 -17.23
CA ALA A 109 -7.59 -26.59 -16.21
C ALA A 109 -7.90 -27.38 -14.92
N ASN A 110 -9.14 -27.33 -14.43
CA ASN A 110 -9.56 -27.95 -13.18
C ASN A 110 -9.41 -29.47 -13.18
N GLU A 111 -9.74 -30.16 -14.29
CA GLU A 111 -9.53 -31.59 -14.42
C GLU A 111 -8.06 -31.96 -14.15
N LYS A 112 -7.15 -31.24 -14.77
CA LYS A 112 -5.70 -31.49 -14.60
C LYS A 112 -5.18 -31.04 -13.24
N LEU A 113 -5.67 -29.95 -12.70
CA LEU A 113 -5.30 -29.49 -11.36
C LEU A 113 -5.71 -30.49 -10.28
N ILE A 114 -6.89 -31.11 -10.40
CA ILE A 114 -7.33 -32.19 -9.51
C ILE A 114 -6.46 -33.44 -9.63
N GLU A 115 -6.08 -33.82 -10.86
CA GLU A 115 -5.13 -34.93 -11.11
C GLU A 115 -3.76 -34.61 -10.47
N TYR A 116 -3.23 -33.42 -10.72
CA TYR A 116 -1.92 -33.00 -10.23
C TYR A 116 -1.87 -32.79 -8.72
N SER A 117 -2.98 -32.37 -8.10
CA SER A 117 -3.11 -32.32 -6.64
C SER A 117 -2.76 -33.67 -6.01
N LYS A 118 -3.34 -34.76 -6.55
CA LYS A 118 -3.08 -36.12 -6.09
C LYS A 118 -1.67 -36.60 -6.43
N LYS A 119 -1.21 -36.33 -7.67
CA LYS A 119 0.11 -36.75 -8.16
C LYS A 119 1.25 -36.13 -7.37
N TYR A 120 1.14 -34.84 -7.04
CA TYR A 120 2.21 -34.07 -6.38
C TYR A 120 1.97 -33.81 -4.90
N ASN A 121 0.88 -34.33 -4.35
CA ASN A 121 0.47 -34.07 -2.98
C ASN A 121 0.45 -32.57 -2.66
N VAL A 122 -0.27 -31.78 -3.49
CA VAL A 122 -0.50 -30.36 -3.32
C VAL A 122 -1.98 -30.14 -3.01
N LYS A 123 -2.29 -29.36 -1.98
CA LYS A 123 -3.67 -29.06 -1.59
C LYS A 123 -4.39 -28.24 -2.67
N LEU A 124 -5.69 -28.53 -2.84
CA LEU A 124 -6.59 -27.71 -3.66
C LEU A 124 -7.21 -26.60 -2.82
N VAL A 125 -7.52 -25.48 -3.44
CA VAL A 125 -8.36 -24.42 -2.88
C VAL A 125 -9.34 -23.96 -3.95
N CYS A 126 -10.56 -23.58 -3.58
CA CYS A 126 -11.53 -22.99 -4.50
C CYS A 126 -11.74 -21.51 -4.19
N THR A 127 -11.78 -20.70 -5.25
CA THR A 127 -12.05 -19.26 -5.16
C THR A 127 -13.06 -18.83 -6.21
N ASN A 128 -13.59 -17.62 -6.06
CA ASN A 128 -14.54 -17.05 -7.00
C ASN A 128 -14.03 -15.78 -7.71
N ASP A 129 -12.75 -15.46 -7.59
CA ASP A 129 -12.13 -14.29 -8.26
C ASP A 129 -13.03 -13.03 -8.20
N VAL A 130 -13.43 -12.67 -6.98
CA VAL A 130 -14.48 -11.66 -6.72
C VAL A 130 -14.07 -10.28 -7.22
N HIS A 131 -14.88 -9.68 -8.07
CA HIS A 131 -14.70 -8.35 -8.64
C HIS A 131 -15.81 -7.36 -8.24
N PHE A 132 -16.95 -7.85 -7.78
CA PHE A 132 -18.08 -7.04 -7.31
C PHE A 132 -18.85 -7.79 -6.21
N VAL A 133 -19.68 -7.06 -5.45
CA VAL A 133 -20.29 -7.59 -4.22
C VAL A 133 -21.47 -8.51 -4.51
N ASP A 134 -22.47 -8.04 -5.23
CA ASP A 134 -23.72 -8.75 -5.49
C ASP A 134 -23.89 -9.06 -6.98
N GLU A 135 -24.65 -10.11 -7.31
CA GLU A 135 -24.91 -10.52 -8.69
C GLU A 135 -25.46 -9.36 -9.56
N GLU A 136 -26.34 -8.52 -9.01
CA GLU A 136 -26.90 -7.35 -9.67
C GLU A 136 -25.87 -6.28 -10.07
N ASN A 137 -24.72 -6.25 -9.40
CA ASN A 137 -23.63 -5.32 -9.69
C ASN A 137 -22.84 -5.68 -10.97
N ALA A 138 -23.09 -6.84 -11.57
CA ALA A 138 -22.40 -7.31 -12.76
C ALA A 138 -22.50 -6.31 -13.96
N GLU A 139 -23.66 -5.66 -14.13
CA GLU A 139 -23.85 -4.66 -15.18
C GLU A 139 -23.08 -3.36 -14.92
N ALA A 140 -23.01 -2.93 -13.64
CA ALA A 140 -22.22 -1.77 -13.27
C ALA A 140 -20.72 -2.04 -13.48
N HIS A 141 -20.24 -3.22 -13.09
CA HIS A 141 -18.88 -3.67 -13.31
C HIS A 141 -18.51 -3.70 -14.81
N ASP A 142 -19.39 -4.23 -15.66
CA ASP A 142 -19.20 -4.27 -17.10
C ASP A 142 -19.01 -2.86 -17.71
N ARG A 143 -19.78 -1.86 -17.24
CA ARG A 143 -19.62 -0.46 -17.63
C ARG A 143 -18.33 0.17 -17.13
N LEU A 144 -17.91 -0.14 -15.89
CA LEU A 144 -16.62 0.33 -15.34
C LEU A 144 -15.43 -0.21 -16.13
N ILE A 145 -15.51 -1.46 -16.63
CA ILE A 145 -14.47 -2.02 -17.49
C ILE A 145 -14.41 -1.26 -18.82
N CYS A 146 -15.56 -0.94 -19.43
CA CYS A 146 -15.59 -0.13 -20.64
C CYS A 146 -14.93 1.24 -20.40
N LEU A 147 -15.27 1.91 -19.31
CA LEU A 147 -14.66 3.19 -18.94
C LEU A 147 -13.13 3.08 -18.76
N SER A 148 -12.67 2.08 -18.04
CA SER A 148 -11.23 1.89 -17.73
C SER A 148 -10.41 1.49 -18.95
N THR A 149 -11.03 0.81 -19.94
CA THR A 149 -10.36 0.33 -21.17
C THR A 149 -10.58 1.24 -22.37
N GLY A 150 -11.39 2.29 -22.25
CA GLY A 150 -11.75 3.19 -23.35
C GLY A 150 -12.55 2.49 -24.46
N LYS A 151 -13.43 1.55 -24.10
CA LYS A 151 -14.23 0.75 -25.02
C LYS A 151 -15.72 1.04 -24.85
N ASP A 152 -16.47 0.96 -25.93
CA ASP A 152 -17.93 1.05 -25.91
C ASP A 152 -18.57 -0.29 -25.56
N LEU A 153 -19.81 -0.25 -25.04
CA LEU A 153 -20.55 -1.44 -24.62
C LEU A 153 -20.85 -2.40 -25.78
N ASP A 154 -20.91 -1.94 -26.98
CA ASP A 154 -21.18 -2.69 -28.22
C ASP A 154 -19.92 -3.08 -29.01
N ASP A 155 -18.73 -2.66 -28.55
CA ASP A 155 -17.45 -3.10 -29.14
C ASP A 155 -17.33 -4.64 -29.01
N PRO A 156 -17.24 -5.39 -30.12
CA PRO A 156 -17.15 -6.85 -30.08
C PRO A 156 -15.81 -7.37 -29.50
N ASN A 157 -14.78 -6.50 -29.44
CA ASN A 157 -13.44 -6.85 -28.97
C ASN A 157 -13.18 -6.36 -27.55
N ARG A 158 -14.20 -5.91 -26.83
CA ARG A 158 -14.03 -5.48 -25.45
C ARG A 158 -13.86 -6.66 -24.50
N MET A 159 -13.23 -6.42 -23.35
CA MET A 159 -13.14 -7.40 -22.29
C MET A 159 -14.52 -7.69 -21.73
N LEU A 160 -14.84 -8.98 -21.58
CA LEU A 160 -16.05 -9.48 -20.94
C LEU A 160 -15.69 -10.44 -19.81
N TYR A 161 -16.35 -10.27 -18.69
CA TYR A 161 -16.35 -11.25 -17.59
C TYR A 161 -17.52 -12.22 -17.74
N SER A 162 -17.52 -13.31 -16.98
CA SER A 162 -18.61 -14.28 -16.97
C SER A 162 -19.88 -13.75 -16.27
N LYS A 163 -19.76 -12.66 -15.52
CA LYS A 163 -20.76 -12.09 -14.61
C LYS A 163 -21.06 -12.98 -13.40
N GLN A 164 -20.17 -13.91 -13.10
CA GLN A 164 -20.24 -14.79 -11.94
C GLN A 164 -19.21 -14.45 -10.84
N GLU A 165 -18.44 -13.40 -11.04
CA GLU A 165 -17.32 -12.96 -10.18
C GLU A 165 -17.82 -12.09 -9.00
N TRP A 166 -18.97 -12.41 -8.43
CA TRP A 166 -19.54 -11.75 -7.25
C TRP A 166 -19.27 -12.55 -5.97
N MET A 167 -19.44 -11.91 -4.80
CA MET A 167 -19.17 -12.51 -3.50
C MET A 167 -20.24 -13.52 -3.12
N LYS A 168 -20.01 -14.76 -3.47
CA LYS A 168 -20.92 -15.87 -3.17
C LYS A 168 -20.92 -16.25 -1.70
N THR A 169 -22.08 -16.65 -1.23
CA THR A 169 -22.25 -17.24 0.10
C THR A 169 -21.56 -18.60 0.21
N ARG A 170 -21.31 -19.04 1.44
CA ARG A 170 -20.78 -20.38 1.70
C ARG A 170 -21.65 -21.49 1.12
N ALA A 171 -22.98 -21.33 1.15
CA ALA A 171 -23.90 -22.32 0.58
C ALA A 171 -23.74 -22.45 -0.94
N GLU A 172 -23.65 -21.33 -1.65
CA GLU A 172 -23.45 -21.28 -3.10
C GLU A 172 -22.08 -21.85 -3.51
N MET A 173 -21.01 -21.52 -2.79
CA MET A 173 -19.71 -22.13 -3.03
C MET A 173 -19.71 -23.63 -2.78
N ASN A 174 -20.41 -24.11 -1.75
CA ASN A 174 -20.56 -25.55 -1.49
C ASN A 174 -21.33 -26.27 -2.61
N GLU A 175 -22.31 -25.63 -3.23
CA GLU A 175 -23.04 -26.18 -4.38
C GLU A 175 -22.13 -26.25 -5.62
N ILE A 176 -21.39 -25.18 -5.93
CA ILE A 176 -20.50 -25.09 -7.10
C ILE A 176 -19.37 -26.12 -7.04
N PHE A 177 -18.82 -26.38 -5.86
CA PHE A 177 -17.67 -27.27 -5.63
C PHE A 177 -18.02 -28.54 -4.84
N ALA A 178 -19.27 -29.01 -4.92
CA ALA A 178 -19.75 -30.16 -4.16
C ALA A 178 -18.97 -31.46 -4.45
N ASP A 179 -18.34 -31.58 -5.62
CA ASP A 179 -17.51 -32.70 -6.08
C ASP A 179 -16.07 -32.66 -5.55
N VAL A 180 -15.62 -31.55 -4.98
CA VAL A 180 -14.27 -31.36 -4.43
C VAL A 180 -14.34 -30.66 -3.04
N PRO A 181 -15.00 -31.26 -2.06
CA PRO A 181 -15.25 -30.63 -0.75
C PRO A 181 -13.96 -30.28 0.00
N GLU A 182 -12.86 -30.97 -0.25
CA GLU A 182 -11.56 -30.65 0.32
C GLU A 182 -11.03 -29.28 -0.13
N ALA A 183 -11.34 -28.85 -1.35
CA ALA A 183 -10.95 -27.52 -1.83
C ALA A 183 -11.68 -26.38 -1.10
N LEU A 184 -12.88 -26.67 -0.58
CA LEU A 184 -13.65 -25.76 0.27
C LEU A 184 -13.08 -25.71 1.69
N SER A 185 -12.83 -26.89 2.31
CA SER A 185 -12.28 -26.94 3.67
C SER A 185 -10.89 -26.32 3.75
N ASN A 186 -10.05 -26.48 2.73
CA ASN A 186 -8.72 -25.88 2.68
C ASN A 186 -8.73 -24.34 2.66
N THR A 187 -9.84 -23.68 2.34
CA THR A 187 -9.98 -22.23 2.53
C THR A 187 -9.93 -21.84 3.99
N VAL A 188 -10.50 -22.68 4.86
CA VAL A 188 -10.43 -22.50 6.33
C VAL A 188 -9.01 -22.80 6.82
N ASP A 189 -8.38 -23.86 6.31
CA ASP A 189 -6.97 -24.19 6.63
C ASP A 189 -6.04 -23.00 6.33
N ILE A 190 -6.27 -22.28 5.24
CA ILE A 190 -5.50 -21.06 4.92
C ILE A 190 -5.76 -19.96 5.95
N CYS A 191 -7.02 -19.73 6.33
CA CYS A 191 -7.36 -18.74 7.36
C CYS A 191 -6.70 -19.07 8.70
N ASP A 192 -6.72 -20.35 9.10
CA ASP A 192 -6.16 -20.82 10.37
C ASP A 192 -4.62 -20.74 10.42
N GLN A 193 -3.96 -20.71 9.27
CA GLN A 193 -2.51 -20.51 9.16
C GLN A 193 -2.10 -19.05 9.31
N VAL A 194 -3.02 -18.09 9.14
CA VAL A 194 -2.70 -16.67 9.26
C VAL A 194 -2.60 -16.31 10.73
N GLU A 195 -1.42 -15.89 11.14
CA GLU A 195 -1.15 -15.38 12.48
C GLU A 195 -1.80 -14.00 12.66
N PHE A 196 -2.22 -13.70 13.89
CA PHE A 196 -2.69 -12.35 14.20
C PHE A 196 -1.49 -11.40 14.26
N TYR A 197 -1.45 -10.41 13.38
CA TYR A 197 -0.49 -9.31 13.41
C TYR A 197 -1.16 -8.01 12.98
N SER A 198 -0.59 -6.87 13.38
CA SER A 198 -1.11 -5.55 13.01
C SER A 198 -0.15 -4.88 12.03
N ILE A 199 -0.70 -4.32 10.96
CA ILE A 199 0.03 -3.43 10.06
C ILE A 199 -0.12 -1.96 10.47
N ASP A 200 -0.92 -1.70 11.51
CA ASP A 200 -1.10 -0.37 12.07
C ASP A 200 0.07 -0.02 12.99
N HIS A 201 0.67 1.13 12.75
CA HIS A 201 1.76 1.68 13.55
C HIS A 201 1.66 3.20 13.61
N ALA A 202 2.37 3.80 14.54
CA ALA A 202 2.46 5.25 14.62
C ALA A 202 2.98 5.85 13.29
N PRO A 203 2.46 7.00 12.87
CA PRO A 203 2.93 7.66 11.65
C PRO A 203 4.43 7.86 11.64
N ILE A 204 5.09 7.44 10.57
CA ILE A 204 6.52 7.64 10.36
C ILE A 204 6.70 8.98 9.66
N MET A 205 7.25 9.95 10.40
CA MET A 205 7.64 11.23 9.83
C MET A 205 9.07 11.14 9.32
N PRO A 206 9.32 11.37 8.02
CA PRO A 206 10.68 11.43 7.50
C PRO A 206 11.43 12.59 8.12
N THR A 207 12.74 12.44 8.27
CA THR A 207 13.62 13.47 8.84
C THR A 207 14.19 14.33 7.73
N PHE A 208 14.03 15.65 7.85
CA PHE A 208 14.68 16.60 6.95
C PHE A 208 16.17 16.75 7.31
N ALA A 209 17.05 16.71 6.33
CA ALA A 209 18.47 16.93 6.54
C ALA A 209 18.77 18.44 6.68
N ILE A 210 18.88 18.92 7.91
CA ILE A 210 19.25 20.32 8.18
C ILE A 210 20.75 20.48 7.87
N PRO A 211 21.15 21.55 7.15
CA PRO A 211 22.55 21.83 6.90
C PRO A 211 23.37 21.97 8.21
N GLU A 212 24.52 21.34 8.28
CA GLU A 212 25.37 21.31 9.49
C GLU A 212 25.84 22.69 9.93
N ASP A 213 26.01 23.62 8.98
CA ASP A 213 26.39 25.02 9.25
C ASP A 213 25.29 25.83 9.97
N PHE A 214 24.05 25.35 9.94
CA PHE A 214 22.97 25.94 10.74
C PHE A 214 23.01 25.48 12.20
N GLY A 215 23.41 24.24 12.43
CA GLY A 215 23.51 23.62 13.76
C GLY A 215 23.10 22.16 13.81
N THR A 216 23.46 21.51 14.87
CA THR A 216 23.21 20.09 15.12
C THR A 216 22.31 19.88 16.35
N GLU A 217 21.68 18.72 16.43
CA GLU A 217 20.88 18.35 17.60
C GLU A 217 21.73 18.29 18.88
N GLU A 218 23.02 17.87 18.78
CA GLU A 218 23.94 17.85 19.91
C GLU A 218 24.23 19.24 20.47
N GLU A 219 24.36 20.25 19.58
CA GLU A 219 24.54 21.65 19.99
C GLU A 219 23.27 22.18 20.68
N TYR A 220 22.10 21.80 20.17
CA TYR A 220 20.81 22.20 20.77
C TYR A 220 20.64 21.57 22.16
N ARG A 221 21.04 20.30 22.35
CA ARG A 221 21.03 19.63 23.68
C ARG A 221 21.96 20.32 24.69
N LYS A 222 23.04 20.93 24.24
CA LYS A 222 23.94 21.70 25.12
C LYS A 222 23.41 23.13 25.41
N LYS A 223 22.68 23.70 24.46
CA LYS A 223 22.22 25.10 24.51
C LYS A 223 20.94 25.28 25.28
N TYR A 224 19.99 24.35 25.16
CA TYR A 224 18.64 24.44 25.73
C TYR A 224 18.46 23.40 26.83
N THR A 225 17.81 23.82 27.95
CA THR A 225 17.38 22.91 29.02
C THR A 225 16.02 22.33 28.71
N GLU A 226 15.64 21.25 29.40
CA GLU A 226 14.26 20.72 29.33
C GLU A 226 13.22 21.74 29.76
N LYS A 227 13.56 22.64 30.69
CA LYS A 227 12.68 23.73 31.11
C LYS A 227 12.45 24.73 29.96
N ASP A 228 13.50 25.09 29.23
CA ASP A 228 13.37 26.00 28.09
C ASP A 228 12.44 25.41 27.03
N LEU A 229 12.60 24.10 26.76
CA LEU A 229 11.73 23.38 25.81
C LEU A 229 10.29 23.29 26.36
N PHE A 230 10.11 22.98 27.64
CA PHE A 230 8.79 22.93 28.27
C PHE A 230 8.07 24.25 28.08
N ASP A 231 8.69 25.36 28.46
CA ASP A 231 8.10 26.70 28.34
C ASP A 231 7.79 27.03 26.86
N GLU A 232 8.72 26.79 25.96
CA GLU A 232 8.57 27.11 24.54
C GLU A 232 7.46 26.31 23.83
N PHE A 233 7.22 25.05 24.23
CA PHE A 233 6.22 24.17 23.60
C PHE A 233 4.85 24.21 24.25
N THR A 234 4.71 24.77 25.45
CA THR A 234 3.46 24.77 26.23
C THR A 234 2.87 26.15 26.45
N GLN A 235 3.63 27.23 26.21
CA GLN A 235 3.15 28.59 26.20
C GLN A 235 2.61 29.00 24.82
N ASP A 236 1.90 30.17 24.77
CA ASP A 236 1.53 30.78 23.49
C ASP A 236 2.74 31.46 22.81
N GLU A 237 2.54 32.03 21.63
CA GLU A 237 3.59 32.73 20.86
C GLU A 237 4.11 34.00 21.56
N ASN A 238 3.41 34.48 22.61
CA ASN A 238 3.79 35.64 23.43
C ASN A 238 4.41 35.25 24.77
N GLY A 239 4.51 33.93 25.07
CA GLY A 239 5.08 33.42 26.32
C GLY A 239 4.10 33.34 27.46
N ASN A 240 2.79 33.40 27.22
CA ASN A 240 1.77 33.27 28.27
C ASN A 240 1.44 31.79 28.50
N VAL A 241 1.21 31.41 29.75
CA VAL A 241 0.73 30.09 30.12
C VAL A 241 -0.73 29.92 29.70
N VAL A 242 -1.01 28.98 28.78
CA VAL A 242 -2.34 28.78 28.20
C VAL A 242 -2.97 27.43 28.54
N MET A 243 -2.28 26.61 29.35
CA MET A 243 -2.77 25.30 29.77
C MET A 243 -2.33 24.93 31.18
N SER A 244 -3.00 23.94 31.80
CA SER A 244 -2.60 23.41 33.08
C SER A 244 -1.28 22.62 32.98
N GLU A 245 -0.57 22.44 34.10
CA GLU A 245 0.69 21.70 34.16
C GLU A 245 0.54 20.25 33.69
N ASP A 246 -0.56 19.58 34.03
CA ASP A 246 -0.85 18.20 33.61
C ASP A 246 -1.10 18.10 32.10
N ALA A 247 -1.83 19.07 31.53
CA ALA A 247 -2.04 19.15 30.10
C ALA A 247 -0.74 19.43 29.34
N ALA A 248 0.13 20.27 29.91
CA ALA A 248 1.45 20.56 29.36
C ALA A 248 2.35 19.30 29.35
N LYS A 249 2.41 18.55 30.45
CA LYS A 249 3.16 17.28 30.53
C LYS A 249 2.64 16.27 29.51
N SER A 250 1.32 16.09 29.41
CA SER A 250 0.69 15.19 28.41
C SER A 250 1.02 15.61 26.98
N LYS A 251 1.09 16.93 26.69
CA LYS A 251 1.49 17.44 25.38
C LYS A 251 2.93 17.07 25.03
N ILE A 252 3.86 17.23 25.98
CA ILE A 252 5.28 16.85 25.81
C ILE A 252 5.40 15.36 25.50
N GLU A 253 4.69 14.50 26.23
CA GLU A 253 4.68 13.05 26.00
C GLU A 253 4.13 12.69 24.61
N LYS A 254 3.04 13.33 24.19
CA LYS A 254 2.46 13.13 22.83
C LYS A 254 3.40 13.56 21.71
N LEU A 255 4.24 14.55 21.92
CA LEU A 255 5.27 14.98 20.98
C LEU A 255 6.49 14.01 20.95
N GLY A 256 6.53 13.03 21.85
CA GLY A 256 7.57 12.00 21.92
C GLY A 256 8.65 12.25 22.97
N GLY A 257 8.34 13.10 23.96
CA GLY A 257 9.23 13.43 25.07
C GLY A 257 10.35 14.40 24.69
N TYR A 258 11.14 14.80 25.68
CA TYR A 258 12.20 15.80 25.50
C TYR A 258 13.23 15.40 24.43
N ASP A 259 13.51 14.11 24.28
CA ASP A 259 14.46 13.63 23.28
C ASP A 259 14.06 14.04 21.85
N LYS A 260 12.78 13.98 21.53
CA LYS A 260 12.28 14.45 20.22
C LYS A 260 12.14 15.96 20.13
N LEU A 261 11.89 16.65 21.24
CA LEU A 261 11.70 18.11 21.24
C LEU A 261 12.95 18.85 20.81
N TYR A 262 14.16 18.37 21.11
CA TYR A 262 15.40 18.99 20.61
C TYR A 262 15.44 19.00 19.09
N ARG A 263 15.04 17.91 18.46
CA ARG A 263 14.97 17.80 17.01
C ARG A 263 13.90 18.73 16.44
N ILE A 264 12.70 18.72 17.02
CA ILE A 264 11.60 19.59 16.59
C ILE A 264 11.98 21.08 16.74
N LYS A 265 12.69 21.45 17.79
CA LYS A 265 13.21 22.80 18.02
C LYS A 265 14.20 23.22 16.94
N LEU A 266 15.18 22.37 16.62
CA LEU A 266 16.16 22.59 15.55
C LEU A 266 15.45 22.80 14.19
N GLU A 267 14.51 21.93 13.86
CA GLU A 267 13.69 22.03 12.63
C GLU A 267 12.87 23.30 12.59
N ALA A 268 12.25 23.70 13.72
CA ALA A 268 11.46 24.91 13.83
C ALA A 268 12.30 26.18 13.64
N ASP A 269 13.50 26.23 14.22
CA ASP A 269 14.40 27.36 14.06
C ASP A 269 14.93 27.49 12.63
N TYR A 270 15.22 26.35 11.98
CA TYR A 270 15.60 26.35 10.57
C TYR A 270 14.43 26.77 9.66
N LEU A 271 13.22 26.28 9.91
CA LEU A 271 12.01 26.70 9.21
C LEU A 271 11.75 28.22 9.38
N LYS A 272 11.97 28.75 10.60
CA LYS A 272 11.88 30.18 10.88
C LYS A 272 12.86 31.00 10.03
N LYS A 273 14.12 30.55 9.92
CA LYS A 273 15.13 31.19 9.06
C LYS A 273 14.62 31.27 7.62
N LEU A 274 14.23 30.14 7.03
CA LEU A 274 13.74 30.10 5.65
C LEU A 274 12.46 30.93 5.44
N ALA A 275 11.54 30.92 6.40
CA ALA A 275 10.32 31.71 6.33
C ALA A 275 10.60 33.22 6.34
N LEU A 276 11.55 33.68 7.16
CA LEU A 276 11.95 35.09 7.20
C LEU A 276 12.68 35.51 5.92
N GLU A 277 13.58 34.69 5.41
CA GLU A 277 14.25 34.94 4.12
C GLU A 277 13.21 35.02 2.98
N GLY A 278 12.24 34.14 2.97
CA GLY A 278 11.14 34.16 2.01
C GLY A 278 10.21 35.37 2.17
N ALA A 279 9.97 35.83 3.41
CA ALA A 279 9.17 37.00 3.69
C ALA A 279 9.87 38.28 3.18
N HIS A 280 11.15 38.44 3.46
CA HIS A 280 11.92 39.59 2.94
C HIS A 280 11.98 39.59 1.40
N LYS A 281 12.12 38.42 0.77
CA LYS A 281 12.08 38.32 -0.70
C LYS A 281 10.75 38.76 -1.30
N ARG A 282 9.62 38.53 -0.60
CA ARG A 282 8.27 38.82 -1.10
C ARG A 282 7.75 40.20 -0.72
N TYR A 283 8.06 40.66 0.49
CA TYR A 283 7.47 41.88 1.08
C TYR A 283 8.47 43.01 1.25
N GLY A 284 9.78 42.79 0.93
CA GLY A 284 10.83 43.78 1.08
C GLY A 284 11.56 43.70 2.42
N GLU A 285 12.56 44.58 2.61
CA GLU A 285 13.42 44.55 3.79
C GLU A 285 12.70 44.89 5.10
N VAL A 286 11.67 45.72 5.04
CA VAL A 286 10.87 46.13 6.20
C VAL A 286 9.52 45.41 6.14
N LEU A 287 9.32 44.44 7.02
CA LEU A 287 8.05 43.73 7.14
C LEU A 287 7.07 44.55 7.97
N SER A 288 5.80 44.65 7.54
CA SER A 288 4.73 45.29 8.35
C SER A 288 4.50 44.49 9.64
N GLU A 289 3.94 45.15 10.65
CA GLU A 289 3.59 44.57 11.94
C GLU A 289 2.65 43.32 11.73
N GLU A 290 1.64 43.48 10.88
CA GLU A 290 0.68 42.42 10.53
C GLU A 290 1.39 41.18 9.98
N VAL A 291 2.36 41.33 9.05
CA VAL A 291 3.13 40.25 8.48
C VAL A 291 4.02 39.57 9.54
N GLN A 292 4.65 40.37 10.41
CA GLN A 292 5.48 39.81 11.49
C GLN A 292 4.67 39.03 12.50
N GLU A 293 3.53 39.54 12.94
CA GLU A 293 2.62 38.84 13.86
C GLU A 293 2.10 37.53 13.24
N ARG A 294 1.72 37.59 11.96
CA ARG A 294 1.23 36.38 11.27
C ARG A 294 2.31 35.33 11.14
N ILE A 295 3.53 35.67 10.75
CA ILE A 295 4.67 34.75 10.69
C ILE A 295 4.95 34.14 12.06
N LYS A 296 4.96 34.95 13.12
CA LYS A 296 5.22 34.50 14.49
C LYS A 296 4.15 33.47 14.93
N PHE A 297 2.89 33.78 14.70
CA PHE A 297 1.76 32.90 15.01
C PHE A 297 1.83 31.57 14.25
N GLU A 298 1.97 31.60 12.93
CA GLU A 298 2.00 30.38 12.09
C GLU A 298 3.18 29.46 12.45
N LEU A 299 4.38 30.01 12.61
CA LEU A 299 5.55 29.24 13.00
C LEU A 299 5.41 28.64 14.41
N HIS A 300 4.76 29.37 15.32
CA HIS A 300 4.47 28.84 16.66
C HIS A 300 3.54 27.63 16.60
N ILE A 301 2.46 27.70 15.81
CA ILE A 301 1.55 26.56 15.62
C ILE A 301 2.27 25.36 15.01
N MET A 302 3.03 25.56 13.91
CA MET A 302 3.78 24.48 13.25
C MET A 302 4.76 23.78 14.21
N LYS A 303 5.47 24.55 15.04
CA LYS A 303 6.39 24.04 16.06
C LYS A 303 5.66 23.27 17.16
N THR A 304 4.66 23.87 17.79
CA THR A 304 3.98 23.30 18.95
C THR A 304 3.06 22.13 18.62
N MET A 305 2.71 21.94 17.33
CA MET A 305 2.04 20.76 16.81
C MET A 305 3.03 19.65 16.38
N GLY A 306 4.34 19.91 16.38
CA GLY A 306 5.37 18.92 16.06
C GLY A 306 5.63 18.68 14.57
N PHE A 307 5.22 19.60 13.69
CA PHE A 307 5.29 19.42 12.23
C PHE A 307 6.30 20.30 11.47
N PRO A 308 7.30 20.97 12.07
CA PRO A 308 8.21 21.81 11.28
C PRO A 308 8.97 21.02 10.24
N GLY A 309 9.37 19.77 10.53
CA GLY A 309 10.05 18.88 9.58
C GLY A 309 9.21 18.58 8.34
N TYR A 310 7.89 18.42 8.48
CA TYR A 310 6.98 18.26 7.35
C TYR A 310 7.01 19.48 6.41
N PHE A 311 6.93 20.69 6.96
CA PHE A 311 6.99 21.92 6.17
C PHE A 311 8.34 22.09 5.48
N LEU A 312 9.43 21.71 6.14
CA LEU A 312 10.78 21.73 5.53
C LEU A 312 10.87 20.79 4.33
N ILE A 313 10.34 19.58 4.43
CA ILE A 313 10.31 18.60 3.33
C ILE A 313 9.47 19.13 2.18
N VAL A 314 8.27 19.66 2.46
CA VAL A 314 7.39 20.21 1.42
C VAL A 314 8.04 21.39 0.71
N GLN A 315 8.65 22.32 1.48
CA GLN A 315 9.38 23.44 0.91
C GLN A 315 10.53 22.98 0.01
N ASP A 316 11.30 21.96 0.43
CA ASP A 316 12.45 21.49 -0.31
C ASP A 316 12.10 20.85 -1.65
N PHE A 317 11.09 19.97 -1.69
CA PHE A 317 10.69 19.39 -2.98
C PHE A 317 10.03 20.42 -3.92
N ILE A 318 9.35 21.45 -3.39
CA ILE A 318 8.83 22.57 -4.19
C ILE A 318 9.99 23.41 -4.75
N ARG A 319 10.99 23.68 -3.93
CA ARG A 319 12.23 24.37 -4.36
C ARG A 319 12.94 23.58 -5.45
N ALA A 320 13.19 22.30 -5.22
CA ALA A 320 13.87 21.45 -6.19
C ALA A 320 13.10 21.36 -7.52
N ALA A 321 11.76 21.23 -7.46
CA ALA A 321 10.93 21.23 -8.67
C ALA A 321 11.09 22.52 -9.48
N ARG A 322 11.05 23.69 -8.83
CA ARG A 322 11.12 24.99 -9.50
C ARG A 322 12.52 25.40 -9.92
N GLU A 323 13.53 25.19 -9.05
CA GLU A 323 14.86 25.74 -9.22
C GLU A 323 15.83 24.76 -9.90
N GLU A 324 15.64 23.44 -9.72
CA GLU A 324 16.55 22.42 -10.26
C GLU A 324 15.97 21.68 -11.47
N LEU A 325 14.65 21.47 -11.51
CA LEU A 325 14.00 20.65 -12.53
C LEU A 325 13.17 21.47 -13.55
N ASP A 326 13.01 22.78 -13.35
CA ASP A 326 12.16 23.67 -14.15
C ASP A 326 10.71 23.15 -14.29
N VAL A 327 10.17 22.59 -13.20
CA VAL A 327 8.81 22.05 -13.14
C VAL A 327 7.89 23.03 -12.42
N SER A 328 6.79 23.38 -13.06
CA SER A 328 5.75 24.22 -12.44
C SER A 328 5.07 23.48 -11.29
N VAL A 329 4.87 24.18 -10.18
CA VAL A 329 4.17 23.67 -9.00
C VAL A 329 2.86 24.41 -8.81
N GLY A 330 1.76 23.69 -8.69
CA GLY A 330 0.43 24.23 -8.45
C GLY A 330 0.28 24.89 -7.07
N PRO A 331 -0.75 25.73 -6.88
CA PRO A 331 -0.89 26.59 -5.68
C PRO A 331 -1.28 25.85 -4.40
N GLY A 332 -1.72 24.62 -4.49
CA GLY A 332 -2.11 23.85 -3.30
C GLY A 332 -2.39 22.40 -3.57
N ARG A 333 -2.42 21.62 -2.48
CA ARG A 333 -2.81 20.23 -2.47
C ARG A 333 -3.59 19.95 -1.19
N GLY A 334 -4.82 19.47 -1.33
CA GLY A 334 -5.64 19.10 -0.19
C GLY A 334 -7.09 18.85 -0.60
N SER A 335 -7.87 18.34 0.34
CA SER A 335 -9.31 18.10 0.20
C SER A 335 -10.16 19.31 0.60
N ALA A 336 -9.57 20.31 1.25
CA ALA A 336 -10.24 21.55 1.62
C ALA A 336 -10.26 22.51 0.43
N ALA A 337 -11.42 23.11 0.18
CA ALA A 337 -11.50 24.28 -0.70
C ALA A 337 -10.71 25.41 -0.04
N GLY A 338 -9.72 25.94 -0.76
CA GLY A 338 -8.84 27.00 -0.28
C GLY A 338 -9.53 28.33 -0.14
#